data_bb3a332563c755dbd0a77ecf7afcd7c9
#
_entry.id   bb3a332563c755dbd0a77ecf7afcd7c9
#
_cell.length_a   1.000
_cell.length_b   1.000
_cell.length_c   1.000
_cell.angle_alpha   90.00
_cell.angle_beta   90.00
_cell.angle_gamma   90.00
#
_symmetry.space_group_name_H-M   'P 1'
#
loop_
_entity.id
_entity.type
_entity.pdbx_description
1 polymer ?
#
loop_
_entity_poly.entity_id
_entity_poly.type
_entity_poly.pdbx_seq_one_letter_code
_entity_poly.pdbx_strand_id
1 'polypeptide(L)'
;MILRLLQGVIIKRLFKGKAVLITGPRQCGKTTLVKSIVENTGKQTLWLNGDDADTQSLLQSPTSTRLKALIGKNVIMVIDEAQRIENIGIVIKLVVDNIKTVQVIATGSSSFELANKINEPLTGRKFEYHLFPLSFNEMAAHISVLEEKRLLEHRMIYGYYPEVVTNAGDEENLLRLGN
;
A
#
# COMPACT_ATOMS: atom_id res chain seq x y z
N MET A 1 5.62 -15.68 4.01
CA MET A 1 5.42 -14.20 3.91
C MET A 1 5.88 -13.56 5.20
N ILE A 2 6.70 -12.49 5.13
CA ILE A 2 7.20 -11.78 6.32
C ILE A 2 6.11 -10.84 6.83
N LEU A 3 5.76 -10.97 8.11
CA LEU A 3 4.73 -10.14 8.73
C LEU A 3 5.25 -8.72 8.94
N ARG A 4 4.49 -7.72 8.48
CA ARG A 4 4.84 -6.30 8.64
C ARG A 4 4.24 -5.75 9.93
N LEU A 5 5.05 -5.07 10.73
CA LEU A 5 4.58 -4.42 11.96
C LEU A 5 3.45 -3.42 11.71
N LEU A 6 3.52 -2.73 10.58
CA LEU A 6 2.52 -1.75 10.16
C LEU A 6 1.13 -2.36 9.91
N GLN A 7 1.05 -3.66 9.57
CA GLN A 7 -0.21 -4.34 9.28
C GLN A 7 -1.21 -4.24 10.45
N GLY A 8 -0.76 -4.56 11.66
CA GLY A 8 -1.62 -4.51 12.85
C GLY A 8 -2.10 -3.10 13.18
N VAL A 9 -1.28 -2.09 12.90
CA VAL A 9 -1.64 -0.67 13.07
C VAL A 9 -2.73 -0.26 12.09
N ILE A 10 -2.58 -0.64 10.81
CA ILE A 10 -3.54 -0.31 9.75
C ILE A 10 -4.89 -1.01 10.01
N ILE A 11 -4.88 -2.31 10.34
CA ILE A 11 -6.11 -3.06 10.60
C ILE A 11 -6.99 -2.39 11.67
N LYS A 12 -6.38 -1.88 12.74
CA LYS A 12 -7.09 -1.13 13.80
C LYS A 12 -7.71 0.19 13.33
N ARG A 13 -7.30 0.72 12.18
CA ARG A 13 -7.78 1.98 11.60
C ARG A 13 -8.79 1.81 10.47
N LEU A 14 -8.99 0.58 9.99
CA LEU A 14 -10.00 0.31 8.97
C LEU A 14 -11.40 0.66 9.47
N PHE A 15 -12.25 1.09 8.55
CA PHE A 15 -13.65 1.43 8.79
C PHE A 15 -13.90 2.55 9.82
N LYS A 16 -12.90 3.46 10.01
CA LYS A 16 -13.01 4.63 10.87
C LYS A 16 -13.44 5.90 10.10
N GLY A 17 -14.08 5.75 8.94
CA GLY A 17 -14.57 6.87 8.13
C GLY A 17 -13.47 7.67 7.43
N LYS A 18 -12.26 7.11 7.31
CA LYS A 18 -11.12 7.73 6.63
C LYS A 18 -10.47 6.74 5.68
N ALA A 19 -9.91 7.26 4.58
CA ALA A 19 -9.05 6.48 3.71
C ALA A 19 -7.73 6.12 4.40
N VAL A 20 -7.17 4.96 4.04
CA VAL A 20 -5.81 4.56 4.41
C VAL A 20 -4.91 4.76 3.21
N LEU A 21 -3.85 5.54 3.38
CA LEU A 21 -2.84 5.78 2.36
C LEU A 21 -1.52 5.14 2.80
N ILE A 22 -0.93 4.34 1.92
CA ILE A 22 0.34 3.66 2.18
C ILE A 22 1.33 4.10 1.10
N THR A 23 2.29 4.92 1.48
CA THR A 23 3.38 5.38 0.61
C THR A 23 4.67 4.66 0.95
N GLY A 24 5.66 4.72 0.06
CA GLY A 24 6.98 4.15 0.32
C GLY A 24 7.70 3.78 -0.96
N PRO A 25 9.00 3.46 -0.91
CA PRO A 25 9.79 3.14 -2.08
C PRO A 25 9.17 2.02 -2.93
N ARG A 26 9.56 1.95 -4.20
CA ARG A 26 9.23 0.79 -5.04
C ARG A 26 9.79 -0.47 -4.39
N GLN A 27 9.15 -1.61 -4.64
CA GLN A 27 9.57 -2.94 -4.18
C GLN A 27 9.65 -3.14 -2.65
N CYS A 28 9.25 -2.15 -1.81
CA CYS A 28 9.21 -2.33 -0.36
C CYS A 28 8.04 -3.22 0.15
N GLY A 29 7.17 -3.72 -0.75
CA GLY A 29 6.09 -4.66 -0.43
C GLY A 29 4.74 -4.03 -0.11
N LYS A 30 4.42 -2.82 -0.61
CA LYS A 30 3.12 -2.14 -0.40
C LYS A 30 1.94 -2.99 -0.82
N THR A 31 1.95 -3.47 -2.06
CA THR A 31 0.89 -4.32 -2.64
C THR A 31 0.72 -5.61 -1.84
N THR A 32 1.83 -6.24 -1.43
CA THR A 32 1.82 -7.45 -0.60
C THR A 32 1.19 -7.20 0.77
N LEU A 33 1.53 -6.06 1.40
CA LEU A 33 0.94 -5.65 2.67
C LEU A 33 -0.58 -5.45 2.53
N VAL A 34 -1.03 -4.74 1.48
CA VAL A 34 -2.46 -4.49 1.25
C VAL A 34 -3.21 -5.79 0.99
N LYS A 35 -2.66 -6.71 0.16
CA LYS A 35 -3.24 -8.04 -0.05
C LYS A 35 -3.45 -8.78 1.27
N SER A 36 -2.41 -8.83 2.11
CA SER A 36 -2.51 -9.48 3.42
C SER A 36 -3.56 -8.82 4.34
N ILE A 37 -3.65 -7.48 4.33
CA ILE A 37 -4.67 -6.76 5.10
C ILE A 37 -6.07 -7.14 4.62
N VAL A 38 -6.31 -7.14 3.31
CA VAL A 38 -7.60 -7.46 2.70
C VAL A 38 -8.01 -8.90 3.00
N GLU A 39 -7.09 -9.85 2.80
CA GLU A 39 -7.30 -11.27 3.12
C GLU A 39 -7.71 -11.48 4.58
N ASN A 40 -7.05 -10.80 5.52
CA ASN A 40 -7.39 -10.87 6.94
C ASN A 40 -8.79 -10.32 7.27
N THR A 41 -9.36 -9.45 6.43
CA THR A 41 -10.72 -8.95 6.66
C THR A 41 -11.80 -9.90 6.18
N GLY A 42 -11.51 -10.79 5.23
CA GLY A 42 -12.47 -11.67 4.57
C GLY A 42 -13.58 -10.93 3.80
N LYS A 43 -13.41 -9.62 3.54
CA LYS A 43 -14.43 -8.77 2.92
C LYS A 43 -14.29 -8.69 1.41
N GLN A 44 -15.42 -8.55 0.72
CA GLN A 44 -15.44 -8.31 -0.73
C GLN A 44 -14.69 -7.01 -1.06
N THR A 45 -13.77 -7.11 -2.03
CA THR A 45 -12.84 -6.04 -2.36
C THR A 45 -12.81 -5.79 -3.86
N LEU A 46 -13.02 -4.53 -4.22
CA LEU A 46 -12.71 -4.01 -5.55
C LEU A 46 -11.24 -3.62 -5.57
N TRP A 47 -10.48 -4.22 -6.47
CA TRP A 47 -9.06 -3.90 -6.68
C TRP A 47 -8.86 -3.17 -7.98
N LEU A 48 -8.30 -1.98 -7.92
CA LEU A 48 -8.00 -1.11 -9.07
C LEU A 48 -6.49 -0.85 -9.09
N ASN A 49 -5.90 -0.95 -10.29
CA ASN A 49 -4.48 -0.64 -10.50
C ASN A 49 -4.35 0.65 -11.30
N GLY A 50 -3.66 1.65 -10.75
CA GLY A 50 -3.43 2.93 -11.41
C GLY A 50 -2.53 2.87 -12.65
N ASP A 51 -1.74 1.79 -12.83
CA ASP A 51 -0.96 1.59 -14.05
C ASP A 51 -1.82 1.10 -15.22
N ASP A 52 -3.05 0.63 -14.95
CA ASP A 52 -3.98 0.15 -15.96
C ASP A 52 -4.76 1.32 -16.59
N ALA A 53 -4.73 1.42 -17.92
CA ALA A 53 -5.38 2.48 -18.68
C ALA A 53 -6.92 2.45 -18.53
N ASP A 54 -7.52 1.28 -18.41
CA ASP A 54 -8.96 1.15 -18.17
C ASP A 54 -9.34 1.72 -16.81
N THR A 55 -8.55 1.42 -15.78
CA THR A 55 -8.73 2.01 -14.44
C THR A 55 -8.60 3.53 -14.47
N GLN A 56 -7.59 4.07 -15.15
CA GLN A 56 -7.42 5.51 -15.28
C GLN A 56 -8.63 6.15 -15.96
N SER A 57 -9.09 5.56 -17.07
CA SER A 57 -10.26 6.01 -17.81
C SER A 57 -11.55 5.98 -16.99
N LEU A 58 -11.78 4.90 -16.23
CA LEU A 58 -12.93 4.75 -15.32
C LEU A 58 -12.97 5.84 -14.25
N LEU A 59 -11.81 6.28 -13.77
CA LEU A 59 -11.68 7.25 -12.67
C LEU A 59 -11.41 8.68 -13.14
N GLN A 60 -11.33 8.95 -14.45
CA GLN A 60 -11.02 10.27 -15.02
C GLN A 60 -12.08 11.33 -14.68
N SER A 61 -13.36 10.97 -14.71
CA SER A 61 -14.48 11.88 -14.41
C SER A 61 -15.35 11.31 -13.29
N PRO A 62 -14.87 11.35 -12.03
CA PRO A 62 -15.54 10.69 -10.93
C PRO A 62 -16.80 11.44 -10.50
N THR A 63 -17.90 10.70 -10.34
CA THR A 63 -19.10 11.16 -9.62
C THR A 63 -19.46 10.15 -8.55
N SER A 64 -20.12 10.57 -7.48
CA SER A 64 -20.52 9.65 -6.41
C SER A 64 -21.42 8.52 -6.92
N THR A 65 -22.28 8.79 -7.92
CA THR A 65 -23.15 7.79 -8.54
C THR A 65 -22.36 6.74 -9.34
N ARG A 66 -21.41 7.20 -10.17
CA ARG A 66 -20.53 6.28 -10.93
C ARG A 66 -19.67 5.44 -10.01
N LEU A 67 -19.10 6.05 -8.96
CA LEU A 67 -18.29 5.33 -7.99
C LEU A 67 -19.11 4.30 -7.20
N LYS A 68 -20.36 4.61 -6.82
CA LYS A 68 -21.28 3.64 -6.19
C LYS A 68 -21.56 2.46 -7.12
N ALA A 69 -21.82 2.71 -8.40
CA ALA A 69 -22.06 1.66 -9.37
C ALA A 69 -20.81 0.78 -9.59
N LEU A 70 -19.61 1.39 -9.70
CA LEU A 70 -18.34 0.70 -9.85
C LEU A 70 -18.02 -0.19 -8.64
N ILE A 71 -18.19 0.34 -7.44
CA ILE A 71 -17.92 -0.37 -6.18
C ILE A 71 -18.91 -1.51 -5.97
N GLY A 72 -20.18 -1.31 -6.34
CA GLY A 72 -21.21 -2.34 -6.25
C GLY A 72 -21.39 -2.85 -4.82
N LYS A 73 -21.22 -4.16 -4.61
CA LYS A 73 -21.34 -4.83 -3.30
C LYS A 73 -20.04 -4.88 -2.51
N ASN A 74 -18.95 -4.35 -3.06
CA ASN A 74 -17.64 -4.37 -2.39
C ASN A 74 -17.63 -3.43 -1.17
N VAL A 75 -16.97 -3.86 -0.11
CA VAL A 75 -16.85 -3.14 1.17
C VAL A 75 -15.47 -2.50 1.31
N ILE A 76 -14.51 -2.95 0.52
CA ILE A 76 -13.18 -2.36 0.42
C ILE A 76 -12.93 -1.97 -1.03
N MET A 77 -12.35 -0.79 -1.24
CA MET A 77 -11.83 -0.32 -2.51
C MET A 77 -10.33 -0.11 -2.37
N VAL A 78 -9.56 -0.92 -3.06
CA VAL A 78 -8.09 -0.78 -3.13
C VAL A 78 -7.73 -0.07 -4.43
N ILE A 79 -6.85 0.92 -4.33
CA ILE A 79 -6.27 1.63 -5.48
C ILE A 79 -4.76 1.52 -5.38
N ASP A 80 -4.19 0.60 -6.12
CA ASP A 80 -2.73 0.40 -6.18
C ASP A 80 -2.12 1.37 -7.19
N GLU A 81 -0.89 1.86 -6.95
CA GLU A 81 -0.18 2.88 -7.74
C GLU A 81 -1.04 4.14 -8.02
N ALA A 82 -1.74 4.60 -6.98
CA ALA A 82 -2.73 5.68 -7.05
C ALA A 82 -2.20 7.00 -7.62
N GLN A 83 -0.89 7.28 -7.53
CA GLN A 83 -0.28 8.48 -8.12
C GLN A 83 -0.39 8.54 -9.66
N ARG A 84 -0.66 7.42 -10.33
CA ARG A 84 -0.88 7.37 -11.77
C ARG A 84 -2.22 7.95 -12.20
N ILE A 85 -3.18 8.05 -11.27
CA ILE A 85 -4.51 8.57 -11.53
C ILE A 85 -4.52 10.09 -11.29
N GLU A 86 -4.97 10.85 -12.28
CA GLU A 86 -4.90 12.32 -12.26
C GLU A 86 -5.69 12.95 -11.11
N ASN A 87 -6.95 12.55 -10.95
CA ASN A 87 -7.89 13.14 -9.97
C ASN A 87 -8.09 12.26 -8.73
N ILE A 88 -7.08 11.51 -8.34
CA ILE A 88 -7.20 10.50 -7.27
C ILE A 88 -7.68 11.07 -5.93
N GLY A 89 -7.27 12.27 -5.57
CA GLY A 89 -7.72 12.95 -4.36
C GLY A 89 -9.24 13.18 -4.35
N ILE A 90 -9.80 13.59 -5.49
CA ILE A 90 -11.24 13.79 -5.65
C ILE A 90 -11.99 12.46 -5.61
N VAL A 91 -11.47 11.42 -6.27
CA VAL A 91 -12.03 10.06 -6.22
C VAL A 91 -12.16 9.58 -4.78
N ILE A 92 -11.05 9.60 -4.02
CA ILE A 92 -11.02 9.14 -2.64
C ILE A 92 -11.95 9.99 -1.76
N LYS A 93 -11.94 11.32 -1.92
CA LYS A 93 -12.83 12.23 -1.21
C LYS A 93 -14.30 11.87 -1.43
N LEU A 94 -14.71 11.68 -2.69
CA LEU A 94 -16.08 11.33 -3.02
C LEU A 94 -16.52 10.02 -2.39
N VAL A 95 -15.66 9.01 -2.34
CA VAL A 95 -15.97 7.73 -1.67
C VAL A 95 -16.10 7.94 -0.17
N VAL A 96 -15.10 8.57 0.47
CA VAL A 96 -15.09 8.81 1.93
C VAL A 96 -16.27 9.64 2.38
N ASP A 97 -16.66 10.67 1.63
CA ASP A 97 -17.74 11.58 2.01
C ASP A 97 -19.14 10.98 1.72
N ASN A 98 -19.31 10.24 0.63
CA ASN A 98 -20.64 9.82 0.14
C ASN A 98 -20.93 8.32 0.24
N ILE A 99 -19.91 7.46 0.47
CA ILE A 99 -20.08 6.00 0.49
C ILE A 99 -19.49 5.45 1.81
N LYS A 100 -20.13 5.81 2.92
CA LYS A 100 -19.62 5.55 4.29
C LYS A 100 -19.37 4.08 4.64
N THR A 101 -19.97 3.15 3.89
CA THR A 101 -19.81 1.71 4.11
C THR A 101 -18.53 1.15 3.50
N VAL A 102 -17.81 1.94 2.70
CA VAL A 102 -16.64 1.49 1.95
C VAL A 102 -15.36 2.03 2.57
N GLN A 103 -14.43 1.12 2.84
CA GLN A 103 -13.06 1.47 3.22
C GLN A 103 -12.21 1.65 1.97
N VAL A 104 -11.60 2.82 1.80
CA VAL A 104 -10.59 3.04 0.75
C VAL A 104 -9.21 2.76 1.31
N ILE A 105 -8.41 2.00 0.55
CA ILE A 105 -6.97 1.80 0.79
C ILE A 105 -6.27 2.18 -0.52
N ALA A 106 -5.35 3.14 -0.47
CA ALA A 106 -4.57 3.53 -1.64
C ALA A 106 -3.08 3.39 -1.39
N THR A 107 -2.34 2.94 -2.39
CA THR A 107 -0.87 2.87 -2.33
C THR A 107 -0.24 3.83 -3.33
N GLY A 108 1.01 4.22 -3.07
CA GLY A 108 1.80 5.03 -3.98
C GLY A 108 3.30 4.87 -3.77
N SER A 109 4.07 4.89 -4.86
CA SER A 109 5.54 4.73 -4.81
C SER A 109 6.26 6.03 -4.39
N SER A 110 5.66 7.18 -4.66
CA SER A 110 6.20 8.49 -4.31
C SER A 110 5.24 9.22 -3.36
N SER A 111 5.73 9.53 -2.17
CA SER A 111 4.97 10.34 -1.21
C SER A 111 4.73 11.75 -1.75
N PHE A 112 5.68 12.30 -2.52
CA PHE A 112 5.61 13.66 -3.04
C PHE A 112 4.55 13.80 -4.16
N GLU A 113 4.56 12.91 -5.16
CA GLU A 113 3.57 12.96 -6.24
C GLU A 113 2.16 12.68 -5.74
N LEU A 114 2.01 11.69 -4.87
CA LEU A 114 0.73 11.36 -4.27
C LEU A 114 0.28 12.49 -3.33
N ALA A 115 1.16 13.06 -2.51
CA ALA A 115 0.84 14.14 -1.60
C ALA A 115 0.30 15.37 -2.34
N ASN A 116 0.91 15.77 -3.45
CA ASN A 116 0.44 16.91 -4.24
C ASN A 116 -0.99 16.74 -4.76
N LYS A 117 -1.37 15.51 -5.11
CA LYS A 117 -2.71 15.18 -5.62
C LYS A 117 -3.78 15.00 -4.54
N ILE A 118 -3.39 14.68 -3.31
CA ILE A 118 -4.32 14.25 -2.24
C ILE A 118 -4.36 15.18 -1.03
N ASN A 119 -3.35 16.03 -0.81
CA ASN A 119 -3.27 16.79 0.46
C ASN A 119 -4.47 17.70 0.66
N GLU A 120 -4.79 18.56 -0.29
CA GLU A 120 -5.90 19.47 -0.18
C GLU A 120 -7.27 18.76 -0.10
N PRO A 121 -7.61 17.83 -1.06
CA PRO A 121 -8.90 17.16 -1.01
C PRO A 121 -9.10 16.26 0.21
N LEU A 122 -8.03 15.70 0.79
CA LEU A 122 -8.11 14.68 1.84
C LEU A 122 -7.71 15.16 3.23
N THR A 123 -7.62 16.48 3.45
CA THR A 123 -7.38 17.03 4.79
C THR A 123 -8.46 16.52 5.76
N GLY A 124 -8.01 15.88 6.86
CA GLY A 124 -8.89 15.29 7.86
C GLY A 124 -9.56 13.95 7.47
N ARG A 125 -9.44 13.50 6.21
CA ARG A 125 -10.11 12.33 5.63
C ARG A 125 -9.20 11.11 5.43
N LYS A 126 -7.92 11.19 5.83
CA LYS A 126 -6.94 10.13 5.61
C LYS A 126 -6.21 9.72 6.89
N PHE A 127 -5.79 8.47 6.95
CA PHE A 127 -4.66 7.99 7.73
C PHE A 127 -3.54 7.73 6.74
N GLU A 128 -2.36 8.27 6.99
CA GLU A 128 -1.21 8.14 6.11
C GLU A 128 -0.10 7.37 6.80
N TYR A 129 0.47 6.41 6.09
CA TYR A 129 1.53 5.55 6.56
C TYR A 129 2.65 5.49 5.52
N HIS A 130 3.88 5.52 5.99
CA HIS A 130 5.05 5.30 5.16
C HIS A 130 5.60 3.90 5.42
N LEU A 131 5.65 3.07 4.37
CA LEU A 131 6.22 1.74 4.41
C LEU A 131 7.69 1.81 4.00
N PHE A 132 8.56 1.47 4.91
CA PHE A 132 10.00 1.30 4.65
C PHE A 132 10.30 -0.14 4.20
N PRO A 133 11.51 -0.44 3.68
CA PRO A 133 11.99 -1.81 3.60
C PRO A 133 11.83 -2.55 4.93
N LEU A 134 12.09 -3.85 4.96
CA LEU A 134 11.96 -4.66 6.17
C LEU A 134 12.86 -4.11 7.29
N SER A 135 12.39 -4.21 8.52
CA SER A 135 13.17 -3.83 9.69
C SER A 135 13.85 -5.05 10.31
N PHE A 136 14.90 -4.81 11.08
CA PHE A 136 15.52 -5.85 11.91
C PHE A 136 14.48 -6.60 12.77
N ASN A 137 13.54 -5.89 13.38
CA ASN A 137 12.52 -6.50 14.22
C ASN A 137 11.55 -7.40 13.45
N GLU A 138 11.16 -7.03 12.23
CA GLU A 138 10.33 -7.86 11.35
C GLU A 138 11.06 -9.13 10.95
N MET A 139 12.36 -9.03 10.66
CA MET A 139 13.19 -10.18 10.31
C MET A 139 13.49 -11.07 11.52
N ALA A 140 13.82 -10.48 12.66
CA ALA A 140 14.04 -11.22 13.92
C ALA A 140 12.78 -11.98 14.35
N ALA A 141 11.59 -11.43 14.13
CA ALA A 141 10.33 -12.13 14.36
C ALA A 141 10.05 -13.24 13.32
N HIS A 142 10.60 -13.14 12.12
CA HIS A 142 10.40 -14.11 11.04
C HIS A 142 11.33 -15.33 11.16
N ILE A 143 12.60 -15.14 11.49
CA ILE A 143 13.59 -16.22 11.63
C ILE A 143 14.00 -16.45 13.08
N SER A 144 14.76 -15.55 13.66
CA SER A 144 15.07 -15.39 15.09
C SER A 144 16.00 -14.19 15.28
N VAL A 145 16.07 -13.67 16.50
CA VAL A 145 17.01 -12.58 16.85
C VAL A 145 18.47 -13.01 16.63
N LEU A 146 18.80 -14.26 16.97
CA LEU A 146 20.17 -14.76 16.85
C LEU A 146 20.60 -14.88 15.39
N GLU A 147 19.75 -15.47 14.56
CA GLU A 147 20.03 -15.64 13.11
C GLU A 147 20.11 -14.27 12.41
N GLU A 148 19.20 -13.34 12.71
CA GLU A 148 19.23 -12.02 12.11
C GLU A 148 20.47 -11.22 12.51
N LYS A 149 20.97 -11.39 13.77
CA LYS A 149 22.25 -10.81 14.18
C LYS A 149 23.44 -11.38 13.42
N ARG A 150 23.45 -12.67 13.09
CA ARG A 150 24.50 -13.30 12.28
C ARG A 150 24.52 -12.78 10.85
N LEU A 151 23.35 -12.39 10.33
CA LEU A 151 23.18 -11.84 8.98
C LEU A 151 23.40 -10.33 8.91
N LEU A 152 23.71 -9.66 10.02
CA LEU A 152 23.74 -8.20 10.08
C LEU A 152 24.74 -7.58 9.08
N GLU A 153 25.95 -8.12 8.97
CA GLU A 153 26.95 -7.63 8.00
C GLU A 153 26.43 -7.73 6.56
N HIS A 154 25.82 -8.85 6.20
CA HIS A 154 25.18 -9.03 4.90
C HIS A 154 24.05 -8.00 4.67
N ARG A 155 23.22 -7.75 5.70
CA ARG A 155 22.14 -6.74 5.63
C ARG A 155 22.68 -5.32 5.48
N MET A 156 23.81 -5.01 6.06
CA MET A 156 24.45 -3.69 5.92
C MET A 156 24.97 -3.45 4.50
N ILE A 157 25.34 -4.50 3.77
CA ILE A 157 25.81 -4.41 2.39
C ILE A 157 24.64 -4.37 1.41
N TYR A 158 23.68 -5.28 1.54
CA TYR A 158 22.62 -5.50 0.54
C TYR A 158 21.27 -4.90 0.93
N GLY A 159 21.10 -4.47 2.18
CA GLY A 159 19.87 -3.86 2.68
C GLY A 159 18.78 -4.84 3.07
N TYR A 160 17.60 -4.27 3.34
CA TYR A 160 16.42 -4.96 3.86
C TYR A 160 15.24 -4.94 2.88
N TYR A 161 15.47 -4.80 1.59
CA TYR A 161 14.40 -4.92 0.62
C TYR A 161 13.85 -6.37 0.60
N PRO A 162 12.53 -6.56 0.49
CA PRO A 162 11.93 -7.89 0.50
C PRO A 162 12.58 -8.85 -0.52
N GLU A 163 12.87 -8.39 -1.72
CA GLU A 163 13.50 -9.19 -2.78
C GLU A 163 14.89 -9.68 -2.36
N VAL A 164 15.72 -8.80 -1.76
CA VAL A 164 17.05 -9.16 -1.25
C VAL A 164 16.96 -10.21 -0.15
N VAL A 165 15.97 -10.06 0.74
CA VAL A 165 15.81 -10.92 1.91
C VAL A 165 15.28 -12.31 1.53
N THR A 166 14.36 -12.38 0.55
CA THR A 166 13.73 -13.65 0.13
C THR A 166 14.59 -14.45 -0.84
N ASN A 167 15.50 -13.80 -1.57
CA ASN A 167 16.40 -14.43 -2.54
C ASN A 167 17.85 -14.51 -2.00
N ALA A 168 18.01 -14.59 -0.69
CA ALA A 168 19.32 -14.74 -0.06
C ALA A 168 20.02 -16.03 -0.55
N GLY A 169 21.03 -15.89 -1.38
CA GLY A 169 21.77 -16.99 -2.02
C GLY A 169 21.99 -16.80 -3.53
N ASP A 170 21.31 -15.85 -4.14
CA ASP A 170 21.46 -15.53 -5.56
C ASP A 170 22.24 -14.20 -5.71
N GLU A 171 23.57 -14.28 -5.55
CA GLU A 171 24.46 -13.10 -5.55
C GLU A 171 24.38 -12.29 -6.85
N GLU A 172 24.06 -12.91 -7.98
CA GLU A 172 23.89 -12.22 -9.27
C GLU A 172 22.64 -11.31 -9.29
N ASN A 173 21.59 -11.66 -8.57
CA ASN A 173 20.38 -10.82 -8.48
C ASN A 173 20.55 -9.63 -7.54
N LEU A 174 21.46 -9.69 -6.58
CA LEU A 174 21.72 -8.62 -5.63
C LEU A 174 22.44 -7.41 -6.28
N LEU A 175 23.26 -7.66 -7.30
CA LEU A 175 23.95 -6.60 -8.06
C LEU A 175 23.03 -5.81 -9.00
N ARG A 176 21.85 -6.33 -9.34
CA ARG A 176 20.86 -5.64 -10.21
C ARG A 176 20.04 -4.57 -9.51
N LEU A 177 20.02 -4.53 -8.18
CA LEU A 177 19.28 -3.55 -7.39
C LEU A 177 20.04 -2.21 -7.23
N GLY A 178 21.27 -2.13 -7.71
CA GLY A 178 22.14 -0.94 -7.64
C GLY A 178 22.11 -0.03 -8.88
N ASN A 179 21.28 -0.31 -9.89
CA ASN A 179 21.15 0.50 -11.12
C ASN A 179 19.77 1.13 -11.26
#